data_73710507bbb8b146fddb368ea7709fce
#
_entry.id   73710507bbb8b146fddb368ea7709fce
#
_cell.length_a   1.000
_cell.length_b   1.000
_cell.length_c   1.000
_cell.angle_alpha   90.00
_cell.angle_beta   90.00
_cell.angle_gamma   90.00
#
_symmetry.space_group_name_H-M   'P 1'
#
loop_
_entity.id
_entity.type
_entity.pdbx_description
1 polymer ?
#
loop_
_entity_poly.entity_id
_entity_poly.type
_entity_poly.pdbx_seq_one_letter_code
_entity_poly.pdbx_strand_id
1 'polypeptide(L)'
;MKKVCIQGLGFVGSAMAVAVASKLNNEGEPLFHVTGIDLSSDVGQERIDCINSGKFPFKTNDNKLSCELKKVVERGNLTATSDNNAYTKADIVIVSINCDLVNENGQDKIALSAFIDSICEIAENISENTLVIIESTVPPG
;
A
#
# COMPACT_ATOMS: atom_id res chain seq x y z
N MET A 1 15.57 -1.08 -11.33
CA MET A 1 14.41 -1.51 -10.50
C MET A 1 13.58 -0.28 -10.16
N LYS A 2 12.29 -0.27 -10.49
CA LYS A 2 11.38 0.85 -10.19
C LYS A 2 10.95 0.83 -8.73
N LYS A 3 10.82 2.00 -8.12
CA LYS A 3 10.37 2.17 -6.73
C LYS A 3 8.87 2.43 -6.69
N VAL A 4 8.13 1.58 -6.01
CA VAL A 4 6.67 1.67 -5.90
C VAL A 4 6.30 1.86 -4.43
N CYS A 5 5.53 2.88 -4.12
CA CYS A 5 4.89 3.04 -2.82
C CYS A 5 3.42 2.60 -2.91
N ILE A 6 2.94 1.89 -1.92
CA ILE A 6 1.52 1.50 -1.81
C ILE A 6 0.97 2.11 -0.53
N GLN A 7 0.09 3.09 -0.69
CA GLN A 7 -0.58 3.77 0.40
C GLN A 7 -1.83 3.00 0.83
N GLY A 8 -1.85 2.61 2.10
CA GLY A 8 -2.91 1.81 2.72
C GLY A 8 -2.59 0.31 2.67
N LEU A 9 -2.22 -0.25 3.82
CA LEU A 9 -1.95 -1.68 4.00
C LEU A 9 -3.17 -2.45 4.54
N GLY A 10 -4.36 -2.08 4.06
CA GLY A 10 -5.56 -2.91 4.18
C GLY A 10 -5.38 -4.25 3.45
N PHE A 11 -6.42 -5.07 3.39
CA PHE A 11 -6.33 -6.39 2.74
C PHE A 11 -5.86 -6.27 1.28
N VAL A 12 -6.47 -5.36 0.50
CA VAL A 12 -6.15 -5.16 -0.92
C VAL A 12 -4.74 -4.59 -1.09
N GLY A 13 -4.40 -3.52 -0.36
CA GLY A 13 -3.07 -2.89 -0.46
C GLY A 13 -1.94 -3.84 -0.04
N SER A 14 -2.13 -4.64 1.01
CA SER A 14 -1.15 -5.65 1.41
C SER A 14 -0.97 -6.74 0.36
N ALA A 15 -2.07 -7.25 -0.22
CA ALA A 15 -2.01 -8.25 -1.29
C ALA A 15 -1.34 -7.69 -2.55
N MET A 16 -1.64 -6.44 -2.90
CA MET A 16 -1.04 -5.73 -4.03
C MET A 16 0.46 -5.52 -3.82
N ALA A 17 0.89 -5.14 -2.61
CA ALA A 17 2.31 -4.99 -2.28
C ALA A 17 3.09 -6.28 -2.55
N VAL A 18 2.56 -7.42 -2.12
CA VAL A 18 3.15 -8.73 -2.41
C VAL A 18 3.15 -9.02 -3.91
N ALA A 19 2.03 -8.81 -4.58
CA ALA A 19 1.89 -9.11 -6.01
C ALA A 19 2.85 -8.30 -6.89
N VAL A 20 3.04 -7.02 -6.59
CA VAL A 20 3.98 -6.13 -7.31
C VAL A 20 5.42 -6.52 -6.99
N ALA A 21 5.75 -6.73 -5.71
CA ALA A 21 7.11 -7.11 -5.29
C ALA A 21 7.54 -8.50 -5.83
N SER A 22 6.57 -9.39 -6.09
CA SER A 22 6.83 -10.73 -6.63
C SER A 22 7.20 -10.74 -8.13
N LYS A 23 7.08 -9.61 -8.83
CA LYS A 23 7.36 -9.55 -10.27
C LYS A 23 8.86 -9.57 -10.55
N LEU A 24 9.27 -10.52 -11.39
CA LEU A 24 10.65 -10.72 -11.80
C LEU A 24 10.80 -10.45 -13.29
N ASN A 25 12.00 -10.05 -13.69
CA ASN A 25 12.40 -10.01 -15.11
C ASN A 25 12.74 -11.42 -15.64
N ASN A 26 13.14 -11.51 -16.90
CA ASN A 26 13.49 -12.78 -17.53
C ASN A 26 14.76 -13.43 -16.93
N GLU A 27 15.55 -12.69 -16.17
CA GLU A 27 16.76 -13.12 -15.49
C GLU A 27 16.50 -13.55 -14.04
N GLY A 28 15.24 -13.44 -13.57
CA GLY A 28 14.83 -13.78 -12.21
C GLY A 28 15.08 -12.69 -11.18
N GLU A 29 15.39 -11.47 -11.60
CA GLU A 29 15.61 -10.33 -10.71
C GLU A 29 14.32 -9.54 -10.48
N PRO A 30 14.13 -8.90 -9.30
CA PRO A 30 12.96 -8.09 -9.02
C PRO A 30 12.83 -6.90 -9.97
N LEU A 31 11.64 -6.70 -10.54
CA LEU A 31 11.33 -5.51 -11.33
C LEU A 31 11.09 -4.29 -10.44
N PHE A 32 10.56 -4.50 -9.23
CA PHE A 32 10.11 -3.44 -8.33
C PHE A 32 10.72 -3.58 -6.93
N HIS A 33 11.07 -2.44 -6.35
CA HIS A 33 11.25 -2.29 -4.91
C HIS A 33 9.98 -1.64 -4.36
N VAL A 34 9.28 -2.33 -3.48
CA VAL A 34 7.98 -1.91 -2.96
C VAL A 34 8.10 -1.45 -1.52
N THR A 35 7.51 -0.30 -1.22
CA THR A 35 7.34 0.20 0.16
C THR A 35 5.85 0.35 0.44
N GLY A 36 5.32 -0.45 1.33
CA GLY A 36 3.97 -0.28 1.86
C GLY A 36 3.95 0.84 2.89
N ILE A 37 2.94 1.71 2.83
CA ILE A 37 2.80 2.84 3.75
C ILE A 37 1.43 2.74 4.42
N ASP A 38 1.40 2.83 5.75
CA ASP A 38 0.17 2.90 6.55
C ASP A 38 0.33 3.94 7.67
N LEU A 39 -0.75 4.26 8.34
CA LEU A 39 -0.78 5.24 9.42
C LEU A 39 0.09 4.80 10.61
N SER A 40 0.62 5.76 11.36
CA SER A 40 1.34 5.52 12.63
C SER A 40 0.40 5.17 13.81
N SER A 41 -0.86 4.82 13.54
CA SER A 41 -1.80 4.31 14.54
C SER A 41 -1.43 2.88 14.97
N ASP A 42 -1.95 2.42 16.11
CA ASP A 42 -1.70 1.06 16.61
C ASP A 42 -2.03 -0.01 15.55
N VAL A 43 -3.17 0.15 14.86
CA VAL A 43 -3.59 -0.77 13.79
C VAL A 43 -2.68 -0.70 12.56
N GLY A 44 -2.26 0.51 12.16
CA GLY A 44 -1.32 0.69 11.05
C GLY A 44 0.05 0.11 11.38
N GLN A 45 0.55 0.34 12.59
CA GLN A 45 1.82 -0.21 13.04
C GLN A 45 1.80 -1.75 13.10
N GLU A 46 0.71 -2.35 13.58
CA GLU A 46 0.55 -3.81 13.57
C GLU A 46 0.65 -4.38 12.15
N ARG A 47 0.03 -3.74 11.16
CA ARG A 47 0.11 -4.14 9.75
C ARG A 47 1.52 -4.01 9.20
N ILE A 48 2.20 -2.91 9.50
CA ILE A 48 3.59 -2.65 9.12
C ILE A 48 4.50 -3.75 9.69
N ASP A 49 4.36 -4.06 10.98
CA ASP A 49 5.18 -5.08 11.66
C ASP A 49 4.90 -6.50 11.09
N CYS A 50 3.64 -6.81 10.78
CA CYS A 50 3.26 -8.05 10.11
C CYS A 50 3.97 -8.17 8.75
N ILE A 51 3.86 -7.19 7.88
CA ILE A 51 4.51 -7.20 6.55
C ILE A 51 6.02 -7.38 6.70
N ASN A 52 6.66 -6.58 7.53
CA ASN A 52 8.11 -6.63 7.73
C ASN A 52 8.60 -7.95 8.33
N SER A 53 7.75 -8.66 9.07
CA SER A 53 8.04 -10.00 9.58
C SER A 53 7.69 -11.13 8.62
N GLY A 54 7.23 -10.83 7.40
CA GLY A 54 6.82 -11.82 6.40
C GLY A 54 5.50 -12.53 6.75
N LYS A 55 4.64 -11.87 7.56
CA LYS A 55 3.31 -12.36 7.90
C LYS A 55 2.25 -11.48 7.25
N PHE A 56 1.24 -12.12 6.63
CA PHE A 56 0.13 -11.37 6.08
C PHE A 56 -0.75 -10.83 7.22
N PRO A 57 -1.10 -9.52 7.22
CA PRO A 57 -1.75 -8.89 8.37
C PRO A 57 -3.22 -9.29 8.57
N PHE A 58 -3.78 -10.09 7.68
CA PHE A 58 -5.16 -10.55 7.73
C PHE A 58 -5.26 -12.08 7.66
N LYS A 59 -6.35 -12.64 8.18
CA LYS A 59 -6.64 -14.06 7.97
C LYS A 59 -6.87 -14.33 6.50
N THR A 60 -6.13 -15.30 5.96
CA THR A 60 -6.26 -15.75 4.59
C THR A 60 -6.00 -17.25 4.51
N ASN A 61 -6.72 -17.94 3.63
CA ASN A 61 -6.46 -19.34 3.28
C ASN A 61 -5.55 -19.45 2.04
N ASP A 62 -5.06 -18.31 1.52
CA ASP A 62 -4.15 -18.26 0.38
C ASP A 62 -2.72 -18.53 0.83
N ASN A 63 -2.33 -19.80 0.79
CA ASN A 63 -0.98 -20.23 1.11
C ASN A 63 0.06 -19.67 0.13
N LYS A 64 -0.34 -19.40 -1.12
CA LYS A 64 0.55 -18.84 -2.13
C LYS A 64 0.92 -17.39 -1.77
N LEU A 65 -0.08 -16.58 -1.40
CA LEU A 65 0.13 -15.20 -0.96
C LEU A 65 1.09 -15.14 0.24
N SER A 66 0.87 -16.00 1.26
CA SER A 66 1.72 -16.06 2.44
C SER A 66 3.15 -16.52 2.11
N CYS A 67 3.32 -17.45 1.18
CA CYS A 67 4.63 -17.92 0.74
C CYS A 67 5.38 -16.82 -0.04
N GLU A 68 4.71 -16.15 -0.97
CA GLU A 68 5.30 -15.07 -1.75
C GLU A 68 5.69 -13.87 -0.88
N LEU A 69 4.87 -13.50 0.12
CA LEU A 69 5.21 -12.45 1.09
C LEU A 69 6.56 -12.73 1.77
N LYS A 70 6.76 -13.94 2.28
CA LYS A 70 8.04 -14.32 2.91
C LYS A 70 9.20 -14.14 1.94
N LYS A 71 9.07 -14.65 0.71
CA LYS A 71 10.12 -14.55 -0.31
C LYS A 71 10.51 -13.11 -0.63
N VAL A 72 9.53 -12.21 -0.80
CA VAL A 72 9.83 -10.82 -1.16
C VAL A 72 10.42 -10.02 0.00
N VAL A 73 10.03 -10.32 1.24
CA VAL A 73 10.63 -9.74 2.43
C VAL A 73 12.06 -10.25 2.64
N GLU A 74 12.29 -11.58 2.55
CA GLU A 74 13.63 -12.17 2.64
C GLU A 74 14.57 -11.67 1.53
N ARG A 75 14.03 -11.44 0.33
CA ARG A 75 14.78 -10.85 -0.80
C ARG A 75 15.11 -9.37 -0.58
N GLY A 76 14.40 -8.69 0.32
CA GLY A 76 14.60 -7.29 0.66
C GLY A 76 13.99 -6.29 -0.32
N ASN A 77 13.08 -6.73 -1.19
CA ASN A 77 12.40 -5.85 -2.15
C ASN A 77 10.94 -5.50 -1.77
N LEU A 78 10.49 -5.90 -0.59
CA LEU A 78 9.28 -5.40 0.06
C LEU A 78 9.59 -5.00 1.50
N THR A 79 9.23 -3.77 1.86
CA THR A 79 9.28 -3.22 3.22
C THR A 79 8.00 -2.45 3.51
N ALA A 80 7.70 -2.18 4.78
CA ALA A 80 6.59 -1.34 5.18
C ALA A 80 7.02 -0.29 6.23
N THR A 81 6.40 0.88 6.21
CA THR A 81 6.72 2.01 7.10
C THR A 81 5.53 2.94 7.29
N SER A 82 5.58 3.78 8.32
CA SER A 82 4.69 4.93 8.49
C SER A 82 5.37 6.26 8.11
N ASP A 83 6.59 6.22 7.57
CA ASP A 83 7.35 7.41 7.19
C ASP A 83 7.00 7.88 5.77
N ASN A 84 6.34 9.03 5.65
CA ASN A 84 5.93 9.66 4.39
C ASN A 84 7.13 10.08 3.51
N ASN A 85 8.33 10.17 4.06
CA ASN A 85 9.53 10.41 3.26
C ASN A 85 9.78 9.33 2.20
N ALA A 86 9.16 8.15 2.34
CA ALA A 86 9.23 7.09 1.33
C ALA A 86 8.69 7.54 -0.04
N TYR A 87 7.72 8.45 -0.08
CA TYR A 87 7.16 8.98 -1.33
C TYR A 87 8.17 9.77 -2.17
N THR A 88 9.12 10.47 -1.52
CA THR A 88 10.08 11.35 -2.20
C THR A 88 10.92 10.64 -3.26
N LYS A 89 11.07 9.34 -3.13
CA LYS A 89 11.89 8.50 -4.02
C LYS A 89 11.06 7.56 -4.89
N ALA A 90 9.73 7.67 -4.85
CA ALA A 90 8.83 6.78 -5.58
C ALA A 90 8.76 7.16 -7.05
N ASP A 91 8.88 6.18 -7.93
CA ASP A 91 8.54 6.30 -9.35
C ASP A 91 7.01 6.19 -9.55
N ILE A 92 6.36 5.38 -8.70
CA ILE A 92 4.93 5.09 -8.75
C ILE A 92 4.37 5.08 -7.33
N VAL A 93 3.24 5.73 -7.12
CA VAL A 93 2.44 5.61 -5.89
C VAL A 93 1.08 5.02 -6.23
N ILE A 94 0.70 3.95 -5.55
CA ILE A 94 -0.62 3.32 -5.69
C ILE A 94 -1.40 3.58 -4.41
N VAL A 95 -2.58 4.18 -4.55
CA VAL A 95 -3.45 4.53 -3.42
C VAL A 95 -4.55 3.48 -3.29
N SER A 96 -4.55 2.74 -2.17
CA SER A 96 -5.51 1.66 -1.85
C SER A 96 -6.13 1.92 -0.48
N ILE A 97 -6.90 3.00 -0.38
CA ILE A 97 -7.56 3.44 0.84
C ILE A 97 -9.06 3.23 0.69
N ASN A 98 -9.72 2.71 1.73
CA ASN A 98 -11.17 2.56 1.72
C ASN A 98 -11.86 3.91 1.81
N CYS A 99 -12.85 4.10 0.95
CA CYS A 99 -13.82 5.20 1.02
C CYS A 99 -15.14 4.61 1.49
N ASP A 100 -15.29 4.43 2.81
CA ASP A 100 -16.46 3.78 3.38
C ASP A 100 -17.69 4.68 3.41
N LEU A 101 -18.87 4.07 3.31
CA LEU A 101 -20.13 4.75 3.58
C LEU A 101 -20.30 4.91 5.11
N VAL A 102 -20.55 6.11 5.55
CA VAL A 102 -20.93 6.41 6.94
C VAL A 102 -22.38 6.90 6.97
N ASN A 103 -23.16 6.38 7.91
CA ASN A 103 -24.54 6.85 8.11
C ASN A 103 -24.55 8.02 9.10
N GLU A 104 -24.83 9.21 8.60
CA GLU A 104 -25.03 10.41 9.42
C GLU A 104 -26.48 10.84 9.37
N ASN A 105 -27.17 10.76 10.52
CA ASN A 105 -28.58 11.18 10.66
C ASN A 105 -29.53 10.50 9.67
N GLY A 106 -29.34 9.22 9.38
CA GLY A 106 -30.21 8.46 8.45
C GLY A 106 -29.90 8.68 6.97
N GLN A 107 -28.81 9.39 6.65
CA GLN A 107 -28.31 9.55 5.29
C GLN A 107 -26.93 8.90 5.14
N ASP A 108 -26.75 8.10 4.11
CA ASP A 108 -25.47 7.52 3.79
C ASP A 108 -24.60 8.57 3.09
N LYS A 109 -23.45 8.86 3.69
CA LYS A 109 -22.41 9.74 3.13
C LYS A 109 -21.13 8.97 2.95
N ILE A 110 -20.33 9.37 1.96
CA ILE A 110 -19.03 8.79 1.73
C ILE A 110 -18.00 9.50 2.62
N ALA A 111 -17.28 8.73 3.44
CA ALA A 111 -16.19 9.26 4.25
C ALA A 111 -14.94 9.46 3.39
N LEU A 112 -14.82 10.63 2.77
CA LEU A 112 -13.67 10.98 1.91
C LEU A 112 -12.52 11.64 2.66
N SER A 113 -12.69 12.04 3.93
CA SER A 113 -11.67 12.80 4.65
C SER A 113 -10.31 12.09 4.69
N ALA A 114 -10.28 10.83 5.13
CA ALA A 114 -9.03 10.06 5.17
C ALA A 114 -8.39 9.87 3.79
N PHE A 115 -9.20 9.73 2.74
CA PHE A 115 -8.72 9.65 1.37
C PHE A 115 -8.10 10.98 0.92
N ILE A 116 -8.80 12.10 1.15
CA ILE A 116 -8.32 13.46 0.80
C ILE A 116 -7.03 13.77 1.57
N ASP A 117 -6.98 13.51 2.87
CA ASP A 117 -5.80 13.73 3.70
C ASP A 117 -4.59 12.95 3.16
N SER A 118 -4.78 11.70 2.79
CA SER A 118 -3.71 10.87 2.20
C SER A 118 -3.26 11.36 0.84
N ILE A 119 -4.17 11.86 -0.01
CA ILE A 119 -3.79 12.46 -1.30
C ILE A 119 -3.00 13.75 -1.08
N CYS A 120 -3.37 14.59 -0.10
CA CYS A 120 -2.59 15.78 0.26
C CYS A 120 -1.18 15.43 0.73
N GLU A 121 -1.05 14.45 1.64
CA GLU A 121 0.26 13.97 2.11
C GLU A 121 1.13 13.44 0.96
N ILE A 122 0.54 12.67 0.04
CA ILE A 122 1.25 12.19 -1.15
C ILE A 122 1.73 13.38 -1.99
N ALA A 123 0.82 14.33 -2.29
CA ALA A 123 1.12 15.48 -3.14
C ALA A 123 2.23 16.38 -2.59
N GLU A 124 2.34 16.50 -1.27
CA GLU A 124 3.40 17.27 -0.61
C GLU A 124 4.78 16.59 -0.67
N ASN A 125 4.83 15.28 -0.91
CA ASN A 125 6.06 14.50 -0.78
C ASN A 125 6.57 13.89 -2.10
N ILE A 126 5.74 13.78 -3.14
CA ILE A 126 6.15 13.18 -4.42
C ILE A 126 7.00 14.13 -5.28
N SER A 127 7.74 13.55 -6.23
CA SER A 127 8.44 14.31 -7.28
C SER A 127 7.55 14.55 -8.51
N GLU A 128 7.93 15.50 -9.34
CA GLU A 128 7.20 15.86 -10.59
C GLU A 128 7.04 14.68 -11.57
N ASN A 129 7.92 13.68 -11.50
CA ASN A 129 7.90 12.52 -12.38
C ASN A 129 7.24 11.28 -11.77
N THR A 130 6.62 11.39 -10.60
CA THR A 130 5.94 10.28 -9.93
C THR A 130 4.57 10.04 -10.55
N LEU A 131 4.31 8.80 -10.98
CA LEU A 131 2.97 8.37 -11.40
C LEU A 131 2.13 8.03 -10.18
N VAL A 132 0.96 8.64 -10.03
CA VAL A 132 -0.01 8.30 -8.97
C VAL A 132 -1.17 7.52 -9.58
N ILE A 133 -1.46 6.35 -9.04
CA ILE A 133 -2.55 5.46 -9.45
C ILE A 133 -3.55 5.37 -8.30
N ILE A 134 -4.79 5.77 -8.54
CA ILE A 134 -5.88 5.62 -7.57
C ILE A 134 -6.57 4.27 -7.86
N GLU A 135 -6.44 3.35 -6.92
CA GLU A 135 -7.06 2.02 -6.99
C GLU A 135 -8.25 1.91 -6.04
N SER A 136 -8.43 2.89 -5.17
CA SER A 136 -9.59 3.00 -4.28
C SER A 136 -10.90 3.14 -5.06
N THR A 137 -11.98 2.56 -4.54
CA THR A 137 -13.34 2.78 -5.06
C THR A 137 -13.77 4.19 -4.68
N VAL A 138 -13.83 5.09 -5.66
CA VAL A 138 -14.24 6.49 -5.48
C VAL A 138 -15.59 6.73 -6.14
N PRO A 139 -16.43 7.63 -5.59
CA PRO A 139 -17.70 7.97 -6.21
C PRO A 139 -17.49 8.70 -7.54
N PRO A 140 -18.44 8.58 -8.49
CA PRO A 140 -18.41 9.37 -9.71
C PRO A 140 -18.68 10.86 -9.42
N GLY A 141 -17.97 11.76 -10.08
CA GLY A 141 -18.19 13.22 -10.04
C GLY A 141 -17.09 14.04 -9.44
#